data_820810016d9e5a7181733f0f7e3d21af
#
_entry.id   820810016d9e5a7181733f0f7e3d21af
#
_cell.length_a   1.000
_cell.length_b   1.000
_cell.length_c   1.000
_cell.angle_alpha   90.00
_cell.angle_beta   90.00
_cell.angle_gamma   90.00
#
_symmetry.space_group_name_H-M   'P 1'
#
loop_
_entity.id
_entity.type
_entity.pdbx_description
1 polymer ?
#
loop_
_entity_poly.entity_id
_entity_poly.type
_entity_poly.pdbx_seq_one_letter_code
_entity_poly.pdbx_strand_id
1 'polypeptide(L)'
;KSEIYEVRHYKDRLIVEVVSRNDDSSFRKLFKYISGKNNKSQEIKMTVPVTQGEKDNGYYMQFYLPSKFTKENAPIPTNSDVKISIIEEGFFAVIEYSGRASDNNFFKHKEILNKKLLEDKVIIKGPPIRATYNGPFTLPMMRRNEAMFKVEWSK
;
A
#
# COMPACT_ATOMS: atom_id res chain seq x y z
N LYS A 1 -20.83 9.78 -2.84
CA LYS A 1 -19.62 9.67 -3.65
C LYS A 1 -19.25 11.02 -4.24
N SER A 2 -17.98 11.38 -4.09
CA SER A 2 -17.44 12.65 -4.56
C SER A 2 -16.74 12.46 -5.91
N GLU A 3 -16.70 13.52 -6.73
CA GLU A 3 -15.87 13.50 -7.93
C GLU A 3 -14.38 13.55 -7.62
N ILE A 4 -14.00 14.02 -6.43
CA ILE A 4 -12.60 14.14 -6.03
C ILE A 4 -12.04 12.80 -5.57
N TYR A 5 -12.86 12.01 -4.89
CA TYR A 5 -12.43 10.72 -4.35
C TYR A 5 -13.54 9.69 -4.49
N GLU A 6 -13.17 8.43 -4.36
CA GLU A 6 -14.14 7.35 -4.26
C GLU A 6 -13.92 6.57 -2.96
N VAL A 7 -14.94 5.85 -2.53
CA VAL A 7 -14.83 4.95 -1.38
C VAL A 7 -14.87 3.53 -1.91
N ARG A 8 -13.86 2.76 -1.54
CA ARG A 8 -13.74 1.35 -1.95
C ARG A 8 -13.87 0.45 -0.74
N HIS A 9 -14.48 -0.69 -0.95
CA HIS A 9 -14.49 -1.77 0.04
C HIS A 9 -13.47 -2.82 -0.38
N TYR A 10 -12.50 -3.08 0.48
CA TYR A 10 -11.51 -4.13 0.27
C TYR A 10 -11.71 -5.23 1.30
N LYS A 11 -11.69 -6.48 0.83
CA LYS A 11 -11.68 -7.64 1.73
C LYS A 11 -10.28 -7.82 2.32
N ASP A 12 -10.14 -8.76 3.26
CA ASP A 12 -8.83 -9.09 3.82
C ASP A 12 -7.83 -9.39 2.72
N ARG A 13 -6.63 -8.85 2.85
CA ARG A 13 -5.56 -9.03 1.86
C ARG A 13 -4.28 -9.45 2.56
N LEU A 14 -3.63 -10.49 2.03
CA LEU A 14 -2.37 -10.98 2.55
C LEU A 14 -1.23 -10.16 1.96
N ILE A 15 -0.32 -9.73 2.82
CA ILE A 15 0.82 -8.90 2.44
C ILE A 15 2.11 -9.42 3.05
N VAL A 16 3.22 -9.01 2.48
CA VAL A 16 4.52 -9.02 3.15
C VAL A 16 4.95 -7.58 3.37
N GLU A 17 5.56 -7.33 4.52
CA GLU A 17 5.82 -5.97 4.98
C GLU A 17 7.22 -5.86 5.56
N VAL A 18 7.87 -4.73 5.30
CA VAL A 18 9.08 -4.30 6.00
C VAL A 18 8.80 -2.96 6.64
N VAL A 19 9.16 -2.81 7.91
CA VAL A 19 9.12 -1.51 8.60
C VAL A 19 10.55 -1.07 8.84
N SER A 20 10.86 0.15 8.43
CA SER A 20 12.22 0.68 8.46
C SER A 20 12.18 2.13 8.95
N ARG A 21 13.24 2.58 9.60
CA ARG A 21 13.27 3.95 10.13
C ARG A 21 13.79 4.97 9.12
N ASN A 22 14.75 4.58 8.31
CA ASN A 22 15.38 5.52 7.37
C ASN A 22 15.95 4.80 6.17
N ASP A 23 15.53 3.61 5.94
CA ASP A 23 16.19 2.71 5.01
C ASP A 23 15.43 2.63 3.70
N ASP A 24 16.16 2.77 2.63
CA ASP A 24 15.61 2.60 1.28
C ASP A 24 15.77 1.16 0.77
N SER A 25 16.22 0.23 1.62
CA SER A 25 16.39 -1.18 1.23
C SER A 25 15.10 -2.01 1.35
N SER A 26 14.00 -1.40 1.79
CA SER A 26 12.75 -2.13 1.99
C SER A 26 12.26 -2.82 0.73
N PHE A 27 12.28 -2.12 -0.40
CA PHE A 27 11.86 -2.71 -1.67
C PHE A 27 12.72 -3.93 -2.02
N ARG A 28 14.04 -3.82 -1.84
CA ARG A 28 14.96 -4.92 -2.15
C ARG A 28 14.65 -6.15 -1.29
N LYS A 29 14.39 -5.94 -0.01
CA LYS A 29 14.08 -7.05 0.90
C LYS A 29 12.81 -7.76 0.49
N LEU A 30 11.77 -6.99 0.15
CA LEU A 30 10.50 -7.56 -0.31
C LEU A 30 10.66 -8.24 -1.66
N PHE A 31 11.42 -7.62 -2.57
CA PHE A 31 11.66 -8.20 -3.89
C PHE A 31 12.41 -9.51 -3.79
N LYS A 32 13.40 -9.60 -2.90
CA LYS A 32 14.12 -10.86 -2.67
C LYS A 32 13.17 -11.95 -2.19
N TYR A 33 12.24 -11.60 -1.31
CA TYR A 33 11.27 -12.58 -0.83
C TYR A 33 10.45 -13.16 -2.00
N ILE A 34 9.90 -12.31 -2.85
CA ILE A 34 9.08 -12.81 -3.96
C ILE A 34 9.91 -13.46 -5.05
N SER A 35 11.22 -13.23 -5.05
CA SER A 35 12.15 -13.85 -6.01
C SER A 35 12.68 -15.20 -5.53
N GLY A 36 12.20 -15.69 -4.37
CA GLY A 36 12.55 -17.02 -3.90
C GLY A 36 13.27 -17.08 -2.57
N LYS A 37 13.56 -15.93 -1.93
CA LYS A 37 14.23 -15.93 -0.62
C LYS A 37 13.21 -16.22 0.48
N ASN A 38 12.71 -17.45 0.46
CA ASN A 38 11.72 -17.95 1.42
C ASN A 38 11.96 -19.44 1.62
N ASN A 39 11.27 -20.04 2.59
CA ASN A 39 11.54 -21.42 2.98
C ASN A 39 11.20 -22.45 1.90
N LYS A 40 10.46 -22.05 0.85
CA LYS A 40 10.09 -22.96 -0.25
C LYS A 40 10.88 -22.67 -1.52
N SER A 41 11.78 -21.71 -1.51
CA SER A 41 12.50 -21.23 -2.70
C SER A 41 11.53 -20.96 -3.85
N GLN A 42 10.35 -20.44 -3.53
CA GLN A 42 9.25 -20.25 -4.46
C GLN A 42 9.21 -18.83 -4.96
N GLU A 43 9.16 -18.66 -6.28
CA GLU A 43 8.93 -17.36 -6.87
C GLU A 43 7.45 -17.00 -6.76
N ILE A 44 7.18 -15.73 -6.45
CA ILE A 44 5.82 -15.22 -6.31
C ILE A 44 5.69 -14.07 -7.29
N LYS A 45 4.59 -14.08 -8.05
CA LYS A 45 4.36 -13.04 -9.05
C LYS A 45 4.16 -11.68 -8.38
N MET A 46 4.83 -10.66 -8.89
CA MET A 46 4.66 -9.29 -8.42
C MET A 46 3.25 -8.80 -8.71
N THR A 47 2.61 -8.19 -7.73
CA THR A 47 1.30 -7.57 -7.90
C THR A 47 1.39 -6.07 -7.71
N VAL A 48 0.33 -5.37 -8.02
CA VAL A 48 0.20 -3.93 -7.75
C VAL A 48 -1.06 -3.70 -6.94
N PRO A 49 -1.09 -2.67 -6.09
CA PRO A 49 -0.08 -1.65 -5.85
C PRO A 49 0.97 -2.07 -4.83
N VAL A 50 2.03 -1.27 -4.74
CA VAL A 50 2.94 -1.26 -3.59
C VAL A 50 2.43 -0.17 -2.66
N THR A 51 2.17 -0.49 -1.40
CA THR A 51 1.68 0.50 -0.45
C THR A 51 2.75 0.88 0.55
N GLN A 52 2.72 2.13 0.96
CA GLN A 52 3.71 2.71 1.88
C GLN A 52 3.01 3.65 2.85
N GLY A 53 3.59 3.82 4.04
CA GLY A 53 3.08 4.74 5.03
C GLY A 53 3.94 4.71 6.28
N GLU A 54 3.43 5.33 7.33
CA GLU A 54 4.11 5.41 8.62
C GLU A 54 3.50 4.45 9.62
N LYS A 55 4.35 3.82 10.43
CA LYS A 55 3.94 2.82 11.41
C LYS A 55 5.06 2.62 12.43
N ASP A 56 4.71 2.58 13.71
CA ASP A 56 5.66 2.23 14.78
C ASP A 56 6.94 3.06 14.74
N ASN A 57 6.81 4.37 14.54
CA ASN A 57 7.94 5.31 14.45
C ASN A 57 8.87 5.06 13.27
N GLY A 58 8.35 4.39 12.25
CA GLY A 58 9.10 4.11 11.03
C GLY A 58 8.20 4.21 9.82
N TYR A 59 8.70 3.67 8.73
CA TYR A 59 8.00 3.66 7.45
C TYR A 59 7.82 2.22 7.00
N TYR A 60 6.59 1.86 6.63
CA TYR A 60 6.35 0.53 6.09
C TYR A 60 6.31 0.55 4.58
N MET A 61 6.66 -0.60 3.99
CA MET A 61 6.42 -0.90 2.59
C MET A 61 5.78 -2.26 2.54
N GLN A 62 4.77 -2.42 1.70
CA GLN A 62 4.00 -3.66 1.63
C GLN A 62 3.85 -4.10 0.18
N PHE A 63 4.07 -5.39 -0.06
CA PHE A 63 3.72 -6.05 -1.31
C PHE A 63 2.51 -6.92 -1.04
N TYR A 64 1.53 -6.89 -1.93
CA TYR A 64 0.34 -7.73 -1.82
C TYR A 64 0.61 -9.05 -2.51
N LEU A 65 0.32 -10.15 -1.82
CA LEU A 65 0.51 -11.49 -2.39
C LEU A 65 -0.70 -11.85 -3.26
N PRO A 66 -0.47 -12.64 -4.33
CA PRO A 66 -1.59 -13.13 -5.14
C PRO A 66 -2.65 -13.83 -4.29
N SER A 67 -3.90 -13.77 -4.72
CA SER A 67 -5.04 -14.23 -3.94
C SER A 67 -5.02 -15.73 -3.63
N LYS A 68 -4.24 -16.52 -4.37
CA LYS A 68 -4.10 -17.96 -4.09
C LYS A 68 -3.37 -18.26 -2.79
N PHE A 69 -2.65 -17.29 -2.24
CA PHE A 69 -1.91 -17.49 -1.00
C PHE A 69 -2.77 -17.18 0.21
N THR A 70 -2.60 -18.00 1.25
CA THR A 70 -3.19 -17.79 2.56
C THR A 70 -2.06 -17.67 3.57
N LYS A 71 -2.38 -17.26 4.78
CA LYS A 71 -1.39 -17.17 5.84
C LYS A 71 -0.72 -18.53 6.11
N GLU A 72 -1.46 -19.61 5.89
CA GLU A 72 -0.98 -20.98 6.11
C GLU A 72 -0.07 -21.49 4.98
N ASN A 73 -0.35 -21.09 3.72
CA ASN A 73 0.42 -21.64 2.60
C ASN A 73 1.45 -20.68 2.00
N ALA A 74 1.47 -19.44 2.44
CA ALA A 74 2.47 -18.49 1.94
C ALA A 74 3.86 -18.92 2.41
N PRO A 75 4.88 -18.86 1.53
CA PRO A 75 6.24 -19.21 1.93
C PRO A 75 6.73 -18.29 3.05
N ILE A 76 7.48 -18.85 3.98
CA ILE A 76 8.01 -18.09 5.12
C ILE A 76 9.26 -17.34 4.68
N PRO A 77 9.34 -16.01 4.93
CA PRO A 77 10.54 -15.24 4.57
C PRO A 77 11.77 -15.75 5.30
N THR A 78 12.91 -15.76 4.61
CA THR A 78 14.18 -16.10 5.25
C THR A 78 14.79 -14.88 5.96
N ASN A 79 14.40 -13.69 5.56
CA ASN A 79 14.85 -12.45 6.20
C ASN A 79 13.87 -12.09 7.31
N SER A 80 14.38 -11.94 8.53
CA SER A 80 13.55 -11.66 9.70
C SER A 80 12.90 -10.28 9.67
N ASP A 81 13.39 -9.37 8.82
CA ASP A 81 12.78 -8.05 8.65
C ASP A 81 11.52 -8.09 7.80
N VAL A 82 11.30 -9.18 7.05
CA VAL A 82 10.14 -9.35 6.19
C VAL A 82 9.09 -10.14 6.95
N LYS A 83 7.91 -9.54 7.11
CA LYS A 83 6.81 -10.14 7.88
C LYS A 83 5.61 -10.39 7.00
N ILE A 84 4.96 -11.53 7.18
CA ILE A 84 3.66 -11.81 6.56
C ILE A 84 2.58 -11.23 7.47
N SER A 85 1.63 -10.52 6.89
CA SER A 85 0.54 -9.92 7.65
C SER A 85 -0.73 -9.86 6.82
N ILE A 86 -1.83 -9.44 7.43
CA ILE A 86 -3.12 -9.29 6.77
C ILE A 86 -3.56 -7.84 6.94
N ILE A 87 -3.94 -7.20 5.82
CA ILE A 87 -4.68 -5.94 5.87
C ILE A 87 -6.15 -6.30 6.00
N GLU A 88 -6.71 -5.96 7.14
CA GLU A 88 -8.09 -6.31 7.45
C GLU A 88 -9.07 -5.60 6.52
N GLU A 89 -10.18 -6.27 6.29
CA GLU A 89 -11.31 -5.75 5.54
C GLU A 89 -11.72 -4.36 6.04
N GLY A 90 -12.12 -3.50 5.11
CA GLY A 90 -12.60 -2.18 5.47
C GLY A 90 -12.87 -1.30 4.27
N PHE A 91 -13.30 -0.09 4.57
CA PHE A 91 -13.58 0.93 3.57
C PHE A 91 -12.43 1.93 3.51
N PHE A 92 -12.08 2.33 2.30
CA PHE A 92 -10.97 3.24 2.07
C PHE A 92 -11.41 4.35 1.11
N ALA A 93 -11.19 5.59 1.52
CA ALA A 93 -11.39 6.73 0.63
C ALA A 93 -10.10 6.92 -0.17
N VAL A 94 -10.22 7.04 -1.49
CA VAL A 94 -9.09 6.99 -2.40
C VAL A 94 -9.16 8.16 -3.37
N ILE A 95 -8.06 8.90 -3.49
CA ILE A 95 -7.86 9.87 -4.55
C ILE A 95 -6.78 9.35 -5.49
N GLU A 96 -7.10 9.30 -6.79
CA GLU A 96 -6.17 8.86 -7.82
C GLU A 96 -5.56 10.08 -8.49
N TYR A 97 -4.25 10.03 -8.77
CA TYR A 97 -3.57 11.13 -9.43
C TYR A 97 -2.44 10.62 -10.31
N SER A 98 -2.12 11.39 -11.33
CA SER A 98 -1.00 11.11 -12.23
C SER A 98 0.22 11.92 -11.80
N GLY A 99 1.30 11.81 -12.56
CA GLY A 99 2.53 12.54 -12.30
C GLY A 99 3.52 11.69 -11.54
N ARG A 100 4.57 12.32 -11.08
CA ARG A 100 5.66 11.59 -10.42
C ARG A 100 5.20 11.01 -9.08
N ALA A 101 5.73 9.83 -8.76
CA ALA A 101 5.53 9.22 -7.47
C ALA A 101 6.49 9.85 -6.45
N SER A 102 6.36 11.17 -6.25
CA SER A 102 7.20 11.95 -5.35
C SER A 102 6.48 12.21 -4.05
N ASP A 103 7.26 12.53 -3.02
CA ASP A 103 6.69 12.89 -1.72
C ASP A 103 5.81 14.12 -1.83
N ASN A 104 6.26 15.13 -2.57
CA ASN A 104 5.49 16.37 -2.72
C ASN A 104 4.14 16.11 -3.40
N ASN A 105 4.14 15.28 -4.45
CA ASN A 105 2.91 14.98 -5.18
C ASN A 105 1.95 14.19 -4.29
N PHE A 106 2.48 13.26 -3.50
CA PHE A 106 1.68 12.50 -2.55
C PHE A 106 1.10 13.43 -1.47
N PHE A 107 1.92 14.28 -0.85
CA PHE A 107 1.45 15.16 0.21
C PHE A 107 0.37 16.12 -0.29
N LYS A 108 0.55 16.64 -1.51
CA LYS A 108 -0.45 17.51 -2.11
C LYS A 108 -1.80 16.83 -2.22
N HIS A 109 -1.84 15.61 -2.74
CA HIS A 109 -3.09 14.89 -2.95
C HIS A 109 -3.66 14.34 -1.66
N LYS A 110 -2.80 13.93 -0.73
CA LYS A 110 -3.23 13.53 0.60
C LYS A 110 -3.98 14.68 1.29
N GLU A 111 -3.45 15.90 1.18
CA GLU A 111 -4.09 17.07 1.79
C GLU A 111 -5.43 17.40 1.14
N ILE A 112 -5.51 17.28 -0.19
CA ILE A 112 -6.78 17.46 -0.90
C ILE A 112 -7.82 16.46 -0.39
N LEU A 113 -7.43 15.20 -0.26
CA LEU A 113 -8.31 14.15 0.21
C LEU A 113 -8.74 14.40 1.67
N ASN A 114 -7.79 14.72 2.53
CA ASN A 114 -8.06 14.96 3.94
C ASN A 114 -9.07 16.10 4.11
N LYS A 115 -8.85 17.19 3.40
CA LYS A 115 -9.74 18.35 3.47
C LYS A 115 -11.15 17.99 2.99
N LYS A 116 -11.24 17.23 1.90
CA LYS A 116 -12.55 16.86 1.35
C LYS A 116 -13.30 15.92 2.28
N LEU A 117 -12.59 14.99 2.89
CA LEU A 117 -13.21 14.08 3.87
C LEU A 117 -13.74 14.83 5.07
N LEU A 118 -12.99 15.84 5.54
CA LEU A 118 -13.47 16.69 6.64
C LEU A 118 -14.74 17.45 6.23
N GLU A 119 -14.77 18.01 5.03
CA GLU A 119 -15.95 18.71 4.51
C GLU A 119 -17.15 17.78 4.44
N ASP A 120 -16.94 16.54 4.01
CA ASP A 120 -18.01 15.56 3.87
C ASP A 120 -18.33 14.85 5.18
N LYS A 121 -17.67 15.22 6.27
CA LYS A 121 -17.88 14.65 7.61
C LYS A 121 -17.63 13.14 7.66
N VAL A 122 -16.68 12.66 6.87
CA VAL A 122 -16.25 11.26 6.88
C VAL A 122 -15.16 11.07 7.95
N ILE A 123 -15.32 10.06 8.78
CA ILE A 123 -14.39 9.79 9.87
C ILE A 123 -13.21 9.00 9.36
N ILE A 124 -12.02 9.57 9.52
CA ILE A 124 -10.76 8.92 9.14
C ILE A 124 -10.32 8.02 10.29
N LYS A 125 -9.98 6.77 9.98
CA LYS A 125 -9.67 5.77 11.00
C LYS A 125 -8.17 5.45 11.12
N GLY A 126 -7.33 6.00 10.27
CA GLY A 126 -5.91 5.69 10.32
C GLY A 126 -5.08 6.69 9.55
N PRO A 127 -3.75 6.50 9.55
CA PRO A 127 -2.85 7.41 8.84
C PRO A 127 -2.97 7.26 7.33
N PRO A 128 -2.45 8.24 6.56
CA PRO A 128 -2.52 8.16 5.10
C PRO A 128 -1.71 7.00 4.55
N ILE A 129 -2.20 6.45 3.45
CA ILE A 129 -1.57 5.33 2.74
C ILE A 129 -1.23 5.79 1.34
N ARG A 130 -0.02 5.49 0.91
CA ARG A 130 0.47 5.82 -0.44
C ARG A 130 0.50 4.53 -1.25
N ALA A 131 -0.14 4.54 -2.41
CA ALA A 131 -0.17 3.38 -3.29
C ALA A 131 0.40 3.74 -4.64
N THR A 132 1.33 2.91 -5.13
CA THR A 132 2.02 3.12 -6.40
C THR A 132 1.78 1.91 -7.29
N TYR A 133 1.29 2.15 -8.50
CA TYR A 133 0.88 1.09 -9.42
C TYR A 133 1.85 0.83 -10.56
N ASN A 134 2.82 1.73 -10.80
CA ASN A 134 3.66 1.66 -11.99
C ASN A 134 5.13 1.57 -11.62
N GLY A 135 5.91 0.95 -12.51
CA GLY A 135 7.34 0.88 -12.37
C GLY A 135 8.04 2.22 -12.61
N PRO A 136 9.32 2.31 -12.26
CA PRO A 136 10.05 3.60 -12.30
C PRO A 136 10.21 4.21 -13.68
N PHE A 137 10.10 3.40 -14.74
CA PHE A 137 10.30 3.89 -16.11
C PHE A 137 9.01 4.36 -16.78
N THR A 138 7.88 4.31 -16.07
CA THR A 138 6.63 4.81 -16.62
C THR A 138 6.66 6.33 -16.67
N LEU A 139 6.24 6.90 -17.80
CA LEU A 139 6.19 8.36 -17.96
C LEU A 139 5.24 8.96 -16.92
N PRO A 140 5.58 10.15 -16.36
CA PRO A 140 4.76 10.74 -15.29
C PRO A 140 3.28 10.86 -15.62
N MET A 141 2.96 11.30 -16.83
CA MET A 141 1.56 11.49 -17.24
C MET A 141 0.78 10.16 -17.34
N MET A 142 1.49 9.04 -17.41
CA MET A 142 0.88 7.72 -17.53
C MET A 142 0.90 6.94 -16.22
N ARG A 143 1.45 7.52 -15.17
CA ARG A 143 1.52 6.84 -13.88
C ARG A 143 0.17 6.94 -13.17
N ARG A 144 -0.13 5.86 -12.45
CA ARG A 144 -1.27 5.83 -11.55
C ARG A 144 -0.73 5.79 -10.12
N ASN A 145 -1.09 6.80 -9.37
CA ASN A 145 -0.77 6.88 -7.95
C ASN A 145 -2.06 7.09 -7.19
N GLU A 146 -2.08 6.65 -5.95
CA GLU A 146 -3.23 6.84 -5.08
C GLU A 146 -2.78 7.25 -3.70
N ALA A 147 -3.53 8.17 -3.10
CA ALA A 147 -3.46 8.45 -1.68
C ALA A 147 -4.78 8.00 -1.09
N MET A 148 -4.74 7.36 0.07
CA MET A 148 -5.97 6.84 0.66
C MET A 148 -5.93 6.91 2.17
N PHE A 149 -7.12 6.90 2.76
CA PHE A 149 -7.33 6.77 4.19
C PHE A 149 -8.34 5.66 4.44
N LYS A 150 -8.07 4.85 5.45
CA LYS A 150 -9.13 3.97 5.96
C LYS A 150 -10.16 4.85 6.65
N VAL A 151 -11.44 4.62 6.36
CA VAL A 151 -12.52 5.47 6.85
C VAL A 151 -13.64 4.63 7.45
N GLU A 152 -14.44 5.28 8.29
CA GLU A 152 -15.70 4.71 8.73
C GLU A 152 -16.73 5.01 7.67
N TRP A 153 -17.41 3.98 7.18
CA TRP A 153 -18.36 4.14 6.09
C TRP A 153 -19.50 3.15 6.25
N SER A 154 -20.69 3.64 6.05
CA SER A 154 -21.88 2.77 6.03
C SER A 154 -22.57 2.92 4.68
N LYS A 155 -23.02 1.79 4.17
CA LYS A 155 -23.71 1.75 2.88
C LYS A 155 -25.13 2.31 3.00
#